data_253f2edaac9a518aad7e9427ded1a83f
#
_entry.id   253f2edaac9a518aad7e9427ded1a83f
#
_cell.length_a   1.000
_cell.length_b   1.000
_cell.length_c   1.000
_cell.angle_alpha   90.00
_cell.angle_beta   90.00
_cell.angle_gamma   90.00
#
_symmetry.space_group_name_H-M   'P 1'
#
loop_
_entity.id
_entity.type
_entity.pdbx_description
1 polymer ?
#
loop_
_entity_poly.entity_id
_entity_poly.type
_entity_poly.pdbx_seq_one_letter_code
_entity_poly.pdbx_strand_id
1 'polypeptide(L)'
;MNLTRRVALAAAIALPLSLPMAQAQAQTTITVQHPLPLASHYGAGATAFKEALERATGGRYRVNIQRNDNEREAIESVQIGTIECSLTSTGPVGNFVPEVRNFDVPFLFRDTAHARGVLDGEIGQQMLTRFTARGLVGVVWMENGFRHLTNSRREVNAPADIRGLKVRTMENQVHMRAFTQLGALPTPMAFSELVPALQQGTVDGQENPIAVILANNLNQVQRFLTLTGHVYSPAILICNPGLVGRMNAADRAAFNEAARAGAAANRAKNSADEAAGVEELRRRGMTVVTQVDSAAFQTALAPGAAQIEQQLDSALLRRIREWRAN
;
A
#
# COMPACT_ATOMS: atom_id res chain seq x y z
N MET A 1 -22.34 68.78 72.28
CA MET A 1 -21.22 67.79 72.16
C MET A 1 -21.66 66.81 71.17
N ASN A 2 -21.30 66.95 69.92
CA ASN A 2 -21.69 66.05 68.82
C ASN A 2 -20.45 65.39 68.21
N LEU A 3 -20.31 64.12 68.43
CA LEU A 3 -19.27 63.26 67.79
C LEU A 3 -19.81 62.76 66.48
N THR A 4 -19.31 63.27 65.36
CA THR A 4 -19.51 62.69 64.02
C THR A 4 -18.52 61.60 63.74
N ARG A 5 -19.00 60.31 63.61
CA ARG A 5 -18.25 59.19 63.14
C ARG A 5 -18.15 59.21 61.61
N ARG A 6 -16.93 59.33 61.08
CA ARG A 6 -16.64 59.14 59.65
C ARG A 6 -16.48 57.63 59.38
N VAL A 7 -17.37 57.07 58.54
CA VAL A 7 -17.24 55.72 58.02
C VAL A 7 -16.47 55.81 56.70
N ALA A 8 -15.29 55.24 56.65
CA ALA A 8 -14.50 55.12 55.42
C ALA A 8 -14.97 53.88 54.64
N LEU A 9 -15.51 54.07 53.45
CA LEU A 9 -15.91 53.01 52.51
C LEU A 9 -14.67 52.64 51.70
N ALA A 10 -14.13 51.45 51.93
CA ALA A 10 -13.06 50.86 51.11
C ALA A 10 -13.70 50.22 49.88
N ALA A 11 -13.52 50.78 48.71
CA ALA A 11 -13.91 50.21 47.46
C ALA A 11 -12.88 49.15 47.02
N ALA A 12 -13.20 47.87 47.10
CA ALA A 12 -12.42 46.80 46.56
C ALA A 12 -12.56 46.74 45.04
N ILE A 13 -11.52 47.11 44.31
CA ILE A 13 -11.45 46.98 42.84
C ILE A 13 -11.17 45.49 42.53
N ALA A 14 -12.22 44.75 42.12
CA ALA A 14 -12.08 43.42 41.58
C ALA A 14 -11.55 43.49 40.12
N LEU A 15 -10.27 43.16 39.91
CA LEU A 15 -9.74 42.94 38.57
C LEU A 15 -10.33 41.63 38.01
N PRO A 16 -10.92 41.63 36.80
CA PRO A 16 -11.34 40.40 36.19
C PRO A 16 -10.07 39.62 35.75
N LEU A 17 -9.84 38.46 36.36
CA LEU A 17 -8.90 37.44 35.81
C LEU A 17 -9.51 36.91 34.51
N SER A 18 -9.08 37.46 33.39
CA SER A 18 -9.32 36.86 32.07
C SER A 18 -8.40 35.67 31.91
N LEU A 19 -8.90 34.49 32.29
CA LEU A 19 -8.29 33.22 31.92
C LEU A 19 -8.31 33.10 30.38
N PRO A 20 -7.18 32.85 29.72
CA PRO A 20 -7.20 32.59 28.29
C PRO A 20 -8.07 31.35 28.05
N MET A 21 -9.21 31.49 27.42
CA MET A 21 -9.95 30.38 26.86
C MET A 21 -9.06 29.74 25.80
N ALA A 22 -8.44 28.58 26.15
CA ALA A 22 -7.84 27.72 25.16
C ALA A 22 -8.92 27.40 24.14
N GLN A 23 -8.86 28.01 22.96
CA GLN A 23 -9.72 27.63 21.85
C GLN A 23 -9.48 26.15 21.58
N ALA A 24 -10.46 25.32 21.90
CA ALA A 24 -10.47 23.92 21.52
C ALA A 24 -10.40 23.88 19.98
N GLN A 25 -9.21 23.70 19.46
CA GLN A 25 -9.02 23.50 18.03
C GLN A 25 -9.82 22.26 17.62
N ALA A 26 -10.75 22.41 16.69
CA ALA A 26 -11.58 21.31 16.21
C ALA A 26 -10.67 20.16 15.72
N GLN A 27 -10.83 18.99 16.32
CA GLN A 27 -10.09 17.78 15.99
C GLN A 27 -10.52 17.30 14.60
N THR A 28 -9.55 17.05 13.73
CA THR A 28 -9.78 16.49 12.39
C THR A 28 -9.52 14.99 12.40
N THR A 29 -10.51 14.20 12.05
CA THR A 29 -10.32 12.75 11.86
C THR A 29 -9.88 12.46 10.44
N ILE A 30 -8.84 11.63 10.29
CA ILE A 30 -8.36 11.09 9.02
C ILE A 30 -8.65 9.59 9.01
N THR A 31 -9.57 9.16 8.19
CA THR A 31 -9.80 7.74 7.94
C THR A 31 -8.77 7.23 6.95
N VAL A 32 -8.03 6.19 7.34
CA VAL A 32 -7.07 5.48 6.48
C VAL A 32 -7.58 4.06 6.28
N GLN A 33 -7.98 3.74 5.06
CA GLN A 33 -8.39 2.38 4.70
C GLN A 33 -7.22 1.58 4.13
N HIS A 34 -7.19 0.27 4.39
CA HIS A 34 -6.27 -0.67 3.74
C HIS A 34 -6.85 -2.09 3.69
N PRO A 35 -6.40 -2.96 2.72
CA PRO A 35 -7.06 -4.25 2.47
C PRO A 35 -6.69 -5.37 3.43
N LEU A 36 -5.63 -5.23 4.22
CA LEU A 36 -5.05 -6.34 4.97
C LEU A 36 -5.41 -6.28 6.47
N PRO A 37 -5.27 -7.37 7.23
CA PRO A 37 -5.40 -7.33 8.69
C PRO A 37 -4.44 -6.34 9.35
N LEU A 38 -4.80 -5.80 10.51
CA LEU A 38 -3.97 -4.81 11.22
C LEU A 38 -2.58 -5.36 11.61
N ALA A 39 -2.45 -6.67 11.82
CA ALA A 39 -1.17 -7.32 12.11
C ALA A 39 -0.23 -7.43 10.89
N SER A 40 -0.69 -7.06 9.69
CA SER A 40 0.09 -7.08 8.44
C SER A 40 1.07 -5.92 8.36
N HIS A 41 1.93 -5.96 7.34
CA HIS A 41 2.82 -4.86 6.99
C HIS A 41 2.07 -3.56 6.63
N TYR A 42 0.85 -3.63 6.05
CA TYR A 42 0.02 -2.45 5.82
C TYR A 42 -0.49 -1.87 7.16
N GLY A 43 -0.96 -2.74 8.04
CA GLY A 43 -1.39 -2.31 9.35
C GLY A 43 -0.26 -1.71 10.19
N ALA A 44 0.96 -2.28 10.12
CA ALA A 44 2.14 -1.70 10.77
C ALA A 44 2.45 -0.29 10.24
N GLY A 45 2.37 -0.10 8.91
CA GLY A 45 2.55 1.21 8.28
C GLY A 45 1.48 2.23 8.70
N ALA A 46 0.21 1.83 8.66
CA ALA A 46 -0.90 2.68 9.07
C ALA A 46 -0.84 3.05 10.56
N THR A 47 -0.45 2.12 11.42
CA THR A 47 -0.29 2.35 12.87
C THR A 47 0.84 3.33 13.15
N ALA A 48 2.01 3.15 12.53
CA ALA A 48 3.13 4.06 12.71
C ALA A 48 2.82 5.47 12.17
N PHE A 49 2.13 5.58 11.04
CA PHE A 49 1.61 6.85 10.53
C PHE A 49 0.69 7.53 11.54
N LYS A 50 -0.29 6.78 12.07
CA LYS A 50 -1.22 7.27 13.11
C LYS A 50 -0.47 7.83 14.31
N GLU A 51 0.38 7.02 14.93
CA GLU A 51 1.09 7.40 16.14
C GLU A 51 1.99 8.62 15.95
N ALA A 52 2.70 8.67 14.81
CA ALA A 52 3.57 9.80 14.48
C ALA A 52 2.77 11.09 14.25
N LEU A 53 1.70 11.03 13.47
CA LEU A 53 0.87 12.22 13.17
C LEU A 53 0.15 12.74 14.41
N GLU A 54 -0.50 11.87 15.17
CA GLU A 54 -1.23 12.26 16.38
C GLU A 54 -0.30 12.92 17.42
N ARG A 55 0.90 12.35 17.59
CA ARG A 55 1.92 12.91 18.48
C ARG A 55 2.44 14.27 17.99
N ALA A 56 2.82 14.37 16.70
CA ALA A 56 3.41 15.59 16.14
C ALA A 56 2.42 16.76 16.10
N THR A 57 1.12 16.46 16.03
CA THR A 57 0.08 17.48 15.99
C THR A 57 -0.62 17.73 17.34
N GLY A 58 -0.13 17.09 18.43
CA GLY A 58 -0.79 17.20 19.74
C GLY A 58 -2.25 16.77 19.72
N GLY A 59 -2.60 15.81 18.85
CA GLY A 59 -3.95 15.28 18.72
C GLY A 59 -4.92 16.15 17.93
N ARG A 60 -4.48 17.21 17.25
CA ARG A 60 -5.33 18.00 16.33
C ARG A 60 -5.82 17.13 15.17
N TYR A 61 -4.99 16.22 14.68
CA TYR A 61 -5.38 15.18 13.76
C TYR A 61 -5.46 13.83 14.49
N ARG A 62 -6.53 13.10 14.25
CA ARG A 62 -6.73 11.72 14.71
C ARG A 62 -6.83 10.79 13.53
N VAL A 63 -6.19 9.65 13.60
CA VAL A 63 -6.25 8.66 12.52
C VAL A 63 -7.14 7.49 12.93
N ASN A 64 -8.15 7.22 12.11
CA ASN A 64 -9.03 6.07 12.21
C ASN A 64 -8.64 5.05 11.13
N ILE A 65 -8.04 3.93 11.55
CA ILE A 65 -7.62 2.87 10.62
C ILE A 65 -8.79 1.91 10.42
N GLN A 66 -9.13 1.66 9.16
CA GLN A 66 -10.22 0.76 8.78
C GLN A 66 -9.75 -0.26 7.75
N ARG A 67 -10.25 -1.48 7.85
CA ARG A 67 -10.05 -2.49 6.80
C ARG A 67 -11.10 -2.32 5.72
N ASN A 68 -10.65 -2.26 4.47
CA ASN A 68 -11.48 -2.37 3.27
C ASN A 68 -10.70 -3.15 2.21
N ASP A 69 -11.05 -4.40 1.99
CA ASP A 69 -10.38 -5.31 1.04
C ASP A 69 -10.89 -5.17 -0.40
N ASN A 70 -11.76 -4.20 -0.66
CA ASN A 70 -12.04 -3.69 -2.00
C ASN A 70 -11.21 -2.43 -2.27
N GLU A 71 -9.97 -2.61 -2.73
CA GLU A 71 -9.04 -1.49 -2.97
C GLU A 71 -9.57 -0.49 -4.00
N ARG A 72 -10.30 -0.94 -5.02
CA ARG A 72 -10.91 -0.06 -6.02
C ARG A 72 -11.92 0.89 -5.38
N GLU A 73 -12.83 0.36 -4.57
CA GLU A 73 -13.83 1.15 -3.85
C GLU A 73 -13.14 2.14 -2.89
N ALA A 74 -12.08 1.72 -2.20
CA ALA A 74 -11.31 2.60 -1.32
C ALA A 74 -10.66 3.75 -2.09
N ILE A 75 -10.09 3.50 -3.27
CA ILE A 75 -9.49 4.55 -4.13
C ILE A 75 -10.57 5.53 -4.62
N GLU A 76 -11.71 5.02 -5.09
CA GLU A 76 -12.86 5.84 -5.51
C GLU A 76 -13.36 6.71 -4.36
N SER A 77 -13.46 6.16 -3.16
CA SER A 77 -13.88 6.88 -1.95
C SER A 77 -12.90 8.00 -1.56
N VAL A 78 -11.58 7.78 -1.71
CA VAL A 78 -10.57 8.85 -1.54
C VAL A 78 -10.75 9.93 -2.60
N GLN A 79 -10.95 9.54 -3.86
CA GLN A 79 -11.07 10.47 -4.98
C GLN A 79 -12.26 11.41 -4.81
N ILE A 80 -13.42 10.90 -4.40
CA ILE A 80 -14.63 11.71 -4.15
C ILE A 80 -14.66 12.35 -2.74
N GLY A 81 -13.73 12.00 -1.85
CA GLY A 81 -13.56 12.61 -0.54
C GLY A 81 -14.49 12.08 0.55
N THR A 82 -15.08 10.89 0.40
CA THR A 82 -15.86 10.21 1.45
C THR A 82 -14.98 9.59 2.53
N ILE A 83 -13.73 9.27 2.19
CA ILE A 83 -12.64 8.98 3.13
C ILE A 83 -11.43 9.82 2.80
N GLU A 84 -10.54 10.02 3.79
CA GLU A 84 -9.42 10.91 3.64
C GLU A 84 -8.23 10.25 2.93
N CYS A 85 -7.89 9.00 3.27
CA CYS A 85 -6.72 8.31 2.74
C CYS A 85 -6.96 6.80 2.55
N SER A 86 -6.18 6.20 1.65
CA SER A 86 -6.08 4.75 1.50
C SER A 86 -4.62 4.34 1.32
N LEU A 87 -4.22 3.27 1.99
CA LEU A 87 -2.98 2.55 1.73
C LEU A 87 -3.32 1.34 0.85
N THR A 88 -2.86 1.36 -0.39
CA THR A 88 -3.28 0.43 -1.45
C THR A 88 -2.09 -0.01 -2.30
N SER A 89 -2.25 -1.11 -3.07
CA SER A 89 -1.23 -1.59 -4.01
C SER A 89 -1.35 -0.90 -5.38
N THR A 90 -0.26 -0.91 -6.15
CA THR A 90 -0.21 -0.29 -7.50
C THR A 90 -1.14 -0.97 -8.49
N GLY A 91 -1.47 -2.25 -8.30
CA GLY A 91 -2.32 -2.99 -9.22
C GLY A 91 -3.65 -2.29 -9.52
N PRO A 92 -4.54 -2.09 -8.54
CA PRO A 92 -5.78 -1.35 -8.72
C PRO A 92 -5.57 0.13 -9.05
N VAL A 93 -4.52 0.77 -8.47
CA VAL A 93 -4.18 2.19 -8.72
C VAL A 93 -3.97 2.47 -10.20
N GLY A 94 -3.40 1.53 -10.96
CA GLY A 94 -3.18 1.67 -12.39
C GLY A 94 -4.45 1.90 -13.23
N ASN A 95 -5.65 1.67 -12.67
CA ASN A 95 -6.92 1.98 -13.32
C ASN A 95 -7.34 3.46 -13.14
N PHE A 96 -6.76 4.15 -12.16
CA PHE A 96 -6.98 5.57 -11.87
C PHE A 96 -5.82 6.44 -12.35
N VAL A 97 -4.60 5.96 -12.17
CA VAL A 97 -3.35 6.61 -12.57
C VAL A 97 -2.58 5.65 -13.50
N PRO A 98 -2.88 5.63 -14.80
CA PRO A 98 -2.34 4.64 -15.74
C PRO A 98 -0.81 4.58 -15.79
N GLU A 99 -0.14 5.70 -15.50
CA GLU A 99 1.31 5.81 -15.49
C GLU A 99 1.98 4.88 -14.45
N VAL A 100 1.27 4.54 -13.37
CA VAL A 100 1.76 3.63 -12.31
C VAL A 100 1.96 2.20 -12.83
N ARG A 101 1.24 1.79 -13.89
CA ARG A 101 1.40 0.48 -14.54
C ARG A 101 2.83 0.20 -15.01
N ASN A 102 3.65 1.24 -15.21
CA ASN A 102 5.07 1.06 -15.52
C ASN A 102 5.81 0.29 -14.42
N PHE A 103 5.39 0.37 -13.16
CA PHE A 103 6.01 -0.37 -12.06
C PHE A 103 5.58 -1.85 -11.97
N ASP A 104 4.53 -2.24 -12.68
CA ASP A 104 3.96 -3.60 -12.63
C ASP A 104 4.56 -4.54 -13.70
N VAL A 105 5.52 -4.05 -14.52
CA VAL A 105 6.16 -4.86 -15.56
C VAL A 105 6.92 -6.02 -14.93
N PRO A 106 6.70 -7.27 -15.40
CA PRO A 106 7.39 -8.44 -14.86
C PRO A 106 8.91 -8.29 -14.91
N PHE A 107 9.58 -8.68 -13.82
CA PHE A 107 11.04 -8.65 -13.64
C PHE A 107 11.70 -7.28 -13.87
N LEU A 108 10.94 -6.19 -13.79
CA LEU A 108 11.46 -4.82 -13.91
C LEU A 108 12.44 -4.49 -12.78
N PHE A 109 12.09 -4.85 -11.57
CA PHE A 109 12.93 -4.63 -10.40
C PHE A 109 13.79 -5.86 -10.12
N ARG A 110 15.09 -5.64 -9.93
CA ARG A 110 16.06 -6.72 -9.69
C ARG A 110 15.93 -7.34 -8.30
N ASP A 111 15.72 -6.48 -7.32
CA ASP A 111 15.62 -6.80 -5.90
C ASP A 111 14.92 -5.68 -5.13
N THR A 112 14.67 -5.89 -3.85
CA THR A 112 14.01 -4.92 -2.96
C THR A 112 14.80 -3.62 -2.82
N ALA A 113 16.13 -3.66 -2.79
CA ALA A 113 16.96 -2.46 -2.69
C ALA A 113 16.83 -1.58 -3.94
N HIS A 114 16.86 -2.21 -5.13
CA HIS A 114 16.61 -1.53 -6.40
C HIS A 114 15.21 -0.88 -6.42
N ALA A 115 14.17 -1.64 -6.04
CA ALA A 115 12.81 -1.13 -6.03
C ALA A 115 12.65 0.07 -5.08
N ARG A 116 13.14 -0.06 -3.84
CA ARG A 116 13.11 1.03 -2.85
C ARG A 116 13.88 2.25 -3.32
N GLY A 117 15.07 2.07 -3.90
CA GLY A 117 15.86 3.19 -4.39
C GLY A 117 15.20 3.94 -5.55
N VAL A 118 14.58 3.24 -6.49
CA VAL A 118 13.79 3.84 -7.58
C VAL A 118 12.59 4.62 -7.04
N LEU A 119 11.84 4.03 -6.11
CA LEU A 119 10.61 4.61 -5.59
C LEU A 119 10.87 5.80 -4.64
N ASP A 120 11.94 5.76 -3.87
CA ASP A 120 12.32 6.85 -2.96
C ASP A 120 13.06 7.97 -3.71
N GLY A 121 13.68 7.64 -4.83
CA GLY A 121 14.43 8.57 -5.68
C GLY A 121 13.54 9.42 -6.60
N GLU A 122 14.20 10.11 -7.52
CA GLU A 122 13.57 11.04 -8.45
C GLU A 122 12.44 10.41 -9.26
N ILE A 123 12.58 9.15 -9.70
CA ILE A 123 11.58 8.44 -10.50
C ILE A 123 10.29 8.31 -9.73
N GLY A 124 10.37 7.80 -8.50
CA GLY A 124 9.20 7.63 -7.66
C GLY A 124 8.56 8.96 -7.26
N GLN A 125 9.37 9.98 -6.94
CA GLN A 125 8.87 11.32 -6.61
C GLN A 125 8.14 11.96 -7.79
N GLN A 126 8.68 11.85 -9.00
CA GLN A 126 8.00 12.31 -10.22
C GLN A 126 6.68 11.56 -10.45
N MET A 127 6.63 10.27 -10.17
CA MET A 127 5.39 9.49 -10.31
C MET A 127 4.32 9.95 -9.33
N LEU A 128 4.66 10.30 -8.07
CA LEU A 128 3.69 10.82 -7.10
C LEU A 128 2.96 12.08 -7.60
N THR A 129 3.61 12.92 -8.41
CA THR A 129 2.98 14.12 -8.96
C THR A 129 1.86 13.82 -9.96
N ARG A 130 1.84 12.63 -10.57
CA ARG A 130 0.83 12.24 -11.55
C ARG A 130 -0.56 12.05 -10.93
N PHE A 131 -0.61 11.77 -9.63
CA PHE A 131 -1.86 11.55 -8.91
C PHE A 131 -2.75 12.79 -8.85
N THR A 132 -2.16 13.97 -8.79
CA THR A 132 -2.91 15.24 -8.66
C THR A 132 -3.86 15.47 -9.84
N ALA A 133 -3.44 15.13 -11.05
CA ALA A 133 -4.28 15.27 -12.25
C ALA A 133 -5.49 14.30 -12.24
N ARG A 134 -5.51 13.36 -11.31
CA ARG A 134 -6.57 12.35 -11.15
C ARG A 134 -7.41 12.57 -9.89
N GLY A 135 -7.31 13.75 -9.25
CA GLY A 135 -8.06 14.06 -8.03
C GLY A 135 -7.57 13.29 -6.80
N LEU A 136 -6.31 12.88 -6.79
CA LEU A 136 -5.65 12.16 -5.70
C LEU A 136 -4.33 12.84 -5.34
N VAL A 137 -3.86 12.64 -4.12
CA VAL A 137 -2.50 13.01 -3.70
C VAL A 137 -1.74 11.72 -3.41
N GLY A 138 -0.69 11.44 -4.20
CA GLY A 138 0.28 10.41 -3.85
C GLY A 138 1.21 10.95 -2.77
N VAL A 139 1.21 10.33 -1.59
CA VAL A 139 1.92 10.86 -0.41
C VAL A 139 3.29 10.22 -0.25
N VAL A 140 3.35 8.90 -0.20
CA VAL A 140 4.59 8.14 0.00
C VAL A 140 4.46 6.74 -0.56
N TRP A 141 5.54 6.24 -1.16
CA TRP A 141 5.64 4.84 -1.55
C TRP A 141 5.88 3.95 -0.33
N MET A 142 5.13 2.89 -0.27
CA MET A 142 5.28 1.79 0.67
C MET A 142 5.55 0.49 -0.10
N GLU A 143 5.48 -0.64 0.57
CA GLU A 143 5.83 -1.93 0.00
C GLU A 143 4.70 -2.93 0.16
N ASN A 144 4.32 -3.57 -0.93
CA ASN A 144 3.53 -4.79 -0.90
C ASN A 144 4.47 -6.02 -0.97
N GLY A 145 5.46 -6.00 -1.86
CA GLY A 145 6.54 -6.97 -1.95
C GLY A 145 6.64 -7.70 -3.28
N PHE A 146 7.62 -8.61 -3.40
CA PHE A 146 7.73 -9.50 -4.55
C PHE A 146 6.61 -10.53 -4.53
N ARG A 147 5.98 -10.71 -5.68
CA ARG A 147 4.80 -11.56 -5.84
C ARG A 147 5.19 -12.96 -6.29
N HIS A 148 4.53 -13.95 -5.71
CA HIS A 148 4.74 -15.37 -5.90
C HIS A 148 3.42 -16.06 -6.23
N LEU A 149 3.48 -17.17 -6.96
CA LEU A 149 2.30 -17.93 -7.35
C LEU A 149 1.93 -18.95 -6.27
N THR A 150 0.64 -18.99 -5.88
CA THR A 150 0.08 -20.14 -5.17
C THR A 150 -1.02 -20.80 -5.98
N ASN A 151 -1.22 -22.10 -5.78
CA ASN A 151 -2.34 -22.83 -6.35
C ASN A 151 -2.68 -24.08 -5.52
N SER A 152 -3.87 -24.66 -5.77
CA SER A 152 -4.33 -25.89 -5.11
C SER A 152 -4.16 -27.15 -5.95
N ARG A 153 -3.64 -27.06 -7.19
CA ARG A 153 -3.68 -28.15 -8.18
C ARG A 153 -2.37 -28.95 -8.25
N ARG A 154 -1.22 -28.27 -8.35
CA ARG A 154 0.08 -28.91 -8.59
C ARG A 154 1.25 -28.00 -8.26
N GLU A 155 2.42 -28.60 -8.09
CA GLU A 155 3.66 -27.84 -8.08
C GLU A 155 3.89 -27.19 -9.45
N VAL A 156 4.46 -25.99 -9.42
CA VAL A 156 4.88 -25.25 -10.61
C VAL A 156 6.39 -25.10 -10.54
N ASN A 157 7.11 -25.92 -11.30
CA ASN A 157 8.57 -25.92 -11.35
C ASN A 157 9.11 -25.17 -12.58
N ALA A 158 8.29 -25.07 -13.63
CA ALA A 158 8.63 -24.40 -14.88
C ALA A 158 7.44 -23.58 -15.40
N PRO A 159 7.66 -22.62 -16.32
CA PRO A 159 6.58 -21.81 -16.90
C PRO A 159 5.46 -22.65 -17.53
N ALA A 160 5.81 -23.80 -18.14
CA ALA A 160 4.84 -24.69 -18.77
C ALA A 160 3.81 -25.28 -17.78
N ASP A 161 4.17 -25.40 -16.51
CA ASP A 161 3.29 -25.96 -15.47
C ASP A 161 2.14 -25.00 -15.09
N ILE A 162 2.24 -23.71 -15.45
CA ILE A 162 1.18 -22.71 -15.25
C ILE A 162 0.03 -22.89 -16.25
N ARG A 163 0.30 -23.52 -17.39
CA ARG A 163 -0.69 -23.64 -18.48
C ARG A 163 -2.01 -24.22 -17.99
N GLY A 164 -3.11 -23.52 -18.32
CA GLY A 164 -4.46 -23.93 -18.00
C GLY A 164 -4.90 -23.70 -16.55
N LEU A 165 -4.01 -23.22 -15.66
CA LEU A 165 -4.43 -22.82 -14.32
C LEU A 165 -5.31 -21.56 -14.40
N LYS A 166 -6.44 -21.58 -13.71
CA LYS A 166 -7.25 -20.41 -13.47
C LYS A 166 -6.59 -19.62 -12.35
N VAL A 167 -5.95 -18.50 -12.67
CA VAL A 167 -5.20 -17.70 -11.70
C VAL A 167 -5.92 -16.38 -11.47
N ARG A 168 -6.33 -16.13 -10.23
CA ARG A 168 -6.80 -14.80 -9.87
C ARG A 168 -5.64 -13.82 -9.93
N THR A 169 -5.87 -12.69 -10.58
CA THR A 169 -4.99 -11.53 -10.54
C THR A 169 -5.72 -10.35 -9.90
N MET A 170 -4.98 -9.33 -9.50
CA MET A 170 -5.59 -8.02 -9.27
C MET A 170 -6.23 -7.51 -10.57
N GLU A 171 -7.09 -6.51 -10.48
CA GLU A 171 -7.66 -5.79 -11.64
C GLU A 171 -6.57 -4.96 -12.35
N ASN A 172 -5.56 -5.68 -12.87
CA ASN A 172 -4.37 -5.12 -13.48
C ASN A 172 -4.08 -5.78 -14.83
N GLN A 173 -4.15 -4.99 -15.89
CA GLN A 173 -3.98 -5.50 -17.25
C GLN A 173 -2.58 -6.02 -17.54
N VAL A 174 -1.53 -5.46 -16.88
CA VAL A 174 -0.15 -5.93 -17.03
C VAL A 174 -0.02 -7.34 -16.48
N HIS A 175 -0.52 -7.58 -15.26
CA HIS A 175 -0.52 -8.92 -14.66
C HIS A 175 -1.36 -9.91 -15.45
N MET A 176 -2.56 -9.52 -15.87
CA MET A 176 -3.40 -10.40 -16.71
C MET A 176 -2.69 -10.84 -17.98
N ARG A 177 -2.05 -9.93 -18.70
CA ARG A 177 -1.31 -10.25 -19.93
C ARG A 177 -0.11 -11.16 -19.65
N ALA A 178 0.61 -10.93 -18.54
CA ALA A 178 1.72 -11.77 -18.13
C ALA A 178 1.27 -13.23 -17.91
N PHE A 179 0.20 -13.44 -17.16
CA PHE A 179 -0.33 -14.80 -16.93
C PHE A 179 -0.95 -15.43 -18.18
N THR A 180 -1.60 -14.62 -19.05
CA THR A 180 -2.04 -15.11 -20.37
C THR A 180 -0.87 -15.59 -21.22
N GLN A 181 0.25 -14.85 -21.23
CA GLN A 181 1.46 -15.24 -21.95
C GLN A 181 2.05 -16.57 -21.43
N LEU A 182 1.94 -16.85 -20.13
CA LEU A 182 2.32 -18.14 -19.53
C LEU A 182 1.31 -19.26 -19.81
N GLY A 183 0.22 -18.97 -20.54
CA GLY A 183 -0.85 -19.92 -20.86
C GLY A 183 -1.83 -20.20 -19.72
N ALA A 184 -1.82 -19.41 -18.67
CA ALA A 184 -2.84 -19.41 -17.63
C ALA A 184 -4.15 -18.78 -18.11
N LEU A 185 -5.20 -18.93 -17.32
CA LEU A 185 -6.51 -18.31 -17.49
C LEU A 185 -6.67 -17.25 -16.37
N PRO A 186 -6.15 -16.03 -16.55
CA PRO A 186 -6.22 -15.00 -15.54
C PRO A 186 -7.66 -14.51 -15.35
N THR A 187 -8.08 -14.42 -14.09
CA THR A 187 -9.40 -13.94 -13.70
C THR A 187 -9.23 -12.75 -12.76
N PRO A 188 -9.44 -11.51 -13.25
CA PRO A 188 -9.33 -10.33 -12.39
C PRO A 188 -10.50 -10.25 -11.42
N MET A 189 -10.22 -9.97 -10.16
CA MET A 189 -11.25 -9.74 -9.13
C MET A 189 -10.66 -8.95 -7.94
N ALA A 190 -11.54 -8.27 -7.20
CA ALA A 190 -11.17 -7.59 -5.97
C ALA A 190 -10.57 -8.56 -4.94
N PHE A 191 -9.79 -8.05 -3.99
CA PHE A 191 -9.17 -8.91 -2.97
C PHE A 191 -10.23 -9.53 -2.04
N SER A 192 -11.33 -8.83 -1.79
CA SER A 192 -12.49 -9.32 -1.01
C SER A 192 -13.13 -10.60 -1.57
N GLU A 193 -13.01 -10.81 -2.88
CA GLU A 193 -13.60 -11.98 -3.57
C GLU A 193 -12.64 -13.18 -3.59
N LEU A 194 -11.34 -12.96 -3.28
CA LEU A 194 -10.30 -13.96 -3.48
C LEU A 194 -10.53 -15.25 -2.69
N VAL A 195 -10.69 -15.14 -1.36
CA VAL A 195 -10.80 -16.33 -0.49
C VAL A 195 -12.04 -17.15 -0.83
N PRO A 196 -13.23 -16.57 -1.00
CA PRO A 196 -14.40 -17.29 -1.49
C PRO A 196 -14.18 -17.98 -2.84
N ALA A 197 -13.55 -17.33 -3.81
CA ALA A 197 -13.29 -17.88 -5.13
C ALA A 197 -12.32 -19.09 -5.08
N LEU A 198 -11.29 -19.02 -4.23
CA LEU A 198 -10.37 -20.13 -4.00
C LEU A 198 -11.05 -21.32 -3.30
N GLN A 199 -11.90 -21.05 -2.29
CA GLN A 199 -12.65 -22.08 -1.56
C GLN A 199 -13.63 -22.83 -2.47
N GLN A 200 -14.30 -22.11 -3.36
CA GLN A 200 -15.27 -22.67 -4.30
C GLN A 200 -14.61 -23.30 -5.54
N GLY A 201 -13.29 -23.13 -5.73
CA GLY A 201 -12.59 -23.63 -6.92
C GLY A 201 -12.94 -22.87 -8.20
N THR A 202 -13.52 -21.67 -8.09
CA THR A 202 -13.75 -20.76 -9.23
C THR A 202 -12.41 -20.40 -9.88
N VAL A 203 -11.37 -20.22 -9.06
CA VAL A 203 -9.97 -20.09 -9.47
C VAL A 203 -9.14 -21.17 -8.79
N ASP A 204 -8.08 -21.64 -9.47
CA ASP A 204 -7.17 -22.66 -8.96
C ASP A 204 -6.08 -22.06 -8.06
N GLY A 205 -5.75 -20.80 -8.31
CA GLY A 205 -4.65 -20.12 -7.63
C GLY A 205 -4.74 -18.61 -7.70
N GLN A 206 -3.73 -17.99 -7.10
CA GLN A 206 -3.55 -16.55 -7.04
C GLN A 206 -2.05 -16.21 -6.97
N GLU A 207 -1.70 -14.94 -7.04
CA GLU A 207 -0.34 -14.46 -6.86
C GLU A 207 -0.31 -13.26 -5.90
N ASN A 208 0.58 -13.33 -4.93
CA ASN A 208 0.77 -12.30 -3.90
C ASN A 208 2.16 -12.44 -3.23
N PRO A 209 2.63 -11.41 -2.52
CA PRO A 209 3.79 -11.50 -1.65
C PRO A 209 3.57 -12.47 -0.48
N ILE A 210 4.67 -13.01 0.04
CA ILE A 210 4.66 -13.91 1.21
C ILE A 210 3.93 -13.29 2.39
N ALA A 211 4.20 -12.02 2.68
CA ALA A 211 3.55 -11.28 3.77
C ALA A 211 2.01 -11.25 3.63
N VAL A 212 1.48 -11.12 2.41
CA VAL A 212 0.03 -11.15 2.14
C VAL A 212 -0.53 -12.56 2.29
N ILE A 213 0.18 -13.58 1.78
CA ILE A 213 -0.21 -14.99 1.90
C ILE A 213 -0.32 -15.39 3.37
N LEU A 214 0.65 -14.99 4.19
CA LEU A 214 0.67 -15.23 5.64
C LEU A 214 -0.46 -14.51 6.36
N ALA A 215 -0.58 -13.20 6.14
CA ALA A 215 -1.52 -12.35 6.87
C ALA A 215 -2.99 -12.75 6.64
N ASN A 216 -3.31 -13.32 5.49
CA ASN A 216 -4.65 -13.76 5.13
C ASN A 216 -4.86 -15.28 5.22
N ASN A 217 -3.88 -16.01 5.77
CA ASN A 217 -3.94 -17.47 5.94
C ASN A 217 -4.29 -18.22 4.64
N LEU A 218 -3.76 -17.76 3.50
CA LEU A 218 -4.06 -18.38 2.19
C LEU A 218 -3.60 -19.83 2.10
N ASN A 219 -2.68 -20.28 2.97
CA ASN A 219 -2.33 -21.69 3.14
C ASN A 219 -3.51 -22.60 3.48
N GLN A 220 -4.62 -22.08 4.01
CA GLN A 220 -5.83 -22.86 4.30
C GLN A 220 -6.60 -23.25 3.02
N VAL A 221 -6.41 -22.50 1.94
CA VAL A 221 -7.11 -22.70 0.65
C VAL A 221 -6.14 -22.91 -0.52
N GLN A 222 -4.84 -22.84 -0.28
CA GLN A 222 -3.78 -23.02 -1.29
C GLN A 222 -2.74 -24.01 -0.79
N ARG A 223 -2.45 -25.03 -1.59
CA ARG A 223 -1.55 -26.12 -1.22
C ARG A 223 -0.11 -25.89 -1.65
N PHE A 224 0.08 -25.29 -2.82
CA PHE A 224 1.39 -25.12 -3.45
C PHE A 224 1.76 -23.63 -3.52
N LEU A 225 3.01 -23.33 -3.21
CA LEU A 225 3.63 -22.01 -3.36
C LEU A 225 4.88 -22.16 -4.23
N THR A 226 4.99 -21.35 -5.28
CA THR A 226 6.19 -21.26 -6.12
C THR A 226 6.76 -19.85 -6.01
N LEU A 227 8.03 -19.74 -5.61
CA LEU A 227 8.71 -18.46 -5.42
C LEU A 227 9.15 -17.85 -6.75
N THR A 228 8.18 -17.49 -7.57
CA THR A 228 8.42 -16.94 -8.91
C THR A 228 9.07 -15.57 -8.92
N GLY A 229 8.81 -14.73 -7.92
CA GLY A 229 9.32 -13.36 -7.86
C GLY A 229 9.05 -12.52 -9.11
N HIS A 230 7.98 -12.84 -9.84
CA HIS A 230 7.72 -12.37 -11.19
C HIS A 230 7.41 -10.86 -11.28
N VAL A 231 6.93 -10.25 -10.22
CA VAL A 231 6.65 -8.80 -10.12
C VAL A 231 6.97 -8.31 -8.72
N TYR A 232 7.67 -7.17 -8.61
CA TYR A 232 7.65 -6.38 -7.38
C TYR A 232 6.45 -5.45 -7.43
N SER A 233 5.63 -5.49 -6.40
CA SER A 233 4.43 -4.65 -6.28
C SER A 233 4.66 -3.57 -5.24
N PRO A 234 4.78 -2.29 -5.62
CA PRO A 234 4.74 -1.20 -4.66
C PRO A 234 3.37 -1.10 -3.98
N ALA A 235 3.36 -0.50 -2.79
CA ALA A 235 2.18 0.07 -2.18
C ALA A 235 2.35 1.58 -2.07
N ILE A 236 1.24 2.28 -1.88
CA ILE A 236 1.23 3.74 -1.81
C ILE A 236 0.17 4.21 -0.81
N LEU A 237 0.52 5.23 -0.02
CA LEU A 237 -0.47 6.03 0.70
C LEU A 237 -0.99 7.11 -0.24
N ILE A 238 -2.27 7.06 -0.58
CA ILE A 238 -2.97 8.10 -1.34
C ILE A 238 -3.95 8.82 -0.44
N CYS A 239 -4.14 10.12 -0.68
CA CYS A 239 -5.09 10.93 0.10
C CYS A 239 -5.91 11.87 -0.78
N ASN A 240 -7.04 12.31 -0.24
CA ASN A 240 -7.89 13.31 -0.89
C ASN A 240 -7.21 14.69 -0.90
N PRO A 241 -7.19 15.41 -2.04
CA PRO A 241 -6.58 16.73 -2.14
C PRO A 241 -7.16 17.76 -1.16
N GLY A 242 -8.45 17.65 -0.87
CA GLY A 242 -9.13 18.54 0.08
C GLY A 242 -8.60 18.41 1.52
N LEU A 243 -8.17 17.21 1.93
CA LEU A 243 -7.51 17.03 3.22
C LEU A 243 -6.17 17.78 3.25
N VAL A 244 -5.28 17.45 2.30
CA VAL A 244 -3.91 17.97 2.26
C VAL A 244 -3.90 19.48 2.01
N GLY A 245 -4.85 20.00 1.20
CA GLY A 245 -4.98 21.41 0.88
C GLY A 245 -5.37 22.29 2.08
N ARG A 246 -6.10 21.75 3.06
CA ARG A 246 -6.48 22.48 4.29
C ARG A 246 -5.40 22.51 5.37
N MET A 247 -4.34 21.72 5.24
CA MET A 247 -3.25 21.70 6.22
C MET A 247 -2.39 22.96 6.09
N ASN A 248 -2.09 23.61 7.22
CA ASN A 248 -1.04 24.63 7.26
C ASN A 248 0.35 24.02 7.01
N ALA A 249 1.37 24.84 6.86
CA ALA A 249 2.72 24.38 6.54
C ALA A 249 3.31 23.42 7.59
N ALA A 250 3.08 23.71 8.89
CA ALA A 250 3.58 22.87 9.98
C ALA A 250 2.86 21.52 10.03
N ASP A 251 1.54 21.50 9.90
CA ASP A 251 0.75 20.27 9.90
C ASP A 251 1.07 19.41 8.67
N ARG A 252 1.28 20.04 7.50
CA ARG A 252 1.71 19.32 6.28
C ARG A 252 3.10 18.72 6.44
N ALA A 253 4.04 19.41 7.08
CA ALA A 253 5.36 18.85 7.37
C ALA A 253 5.25 17.66 8.32
N ALA A 254 4.44 17.76 9.39
CA ALA A 254 4.18 16.67 10.33
C ALA A 254 3.50 15.48 9.64
N PHE A 255 2.55 15.73 8.74
CA PHE A 255 1.87 14.70 7.95
C PHE A 255 2.84 13.93 7.05
N ASN A 256 3.70 14.64 6.32
CA ASN A 256 4.69 14.02 5.45
C ASN A 256 5.73 13.21 6.24
N GLU A 257 6.15 13.71 7.41
CA GLU A 257 7.07 12.97 8.28
C GLU A 257 6.42 11.70 8.86
N ALA A 258 5.16 11.81 9.28
CA ALA A 258 4.38 10.66 9.73
C ALA A 258 4.22 9.61 8.60
N ALA A 259 3.99 10.06 7.37
CA ALA A 259 3.89 9.17 6.21
C ALA A 259 5.23 8.42 5.95
N ARG A 260 6.37 9.10 6.10
CA ARG A 260 7.69 8.45 6.03
C ARG A 260 7.90 7.43 7.14
N ALA A 261 7.49 7.76 8.37
CA ALA A 261 7.54 6.80 9.49
C ALA A 261 6.67 5.57 9.21
N GLY A 262 5.47 5.78 8.64
CA GLY A 262 4.59 4.71 8.18
C GLY A 262 5.25 3.82 7.13
N ALA A 263 5.89 4.42 6.13
CA ALA A 263 6.60 3.67 5.08
C ALA A 263 7.76 2.84 5.65
N ALA A 264 8.52 3.39 6.59
CA ALA A 264 9.60 2.67 7.25
C ALA A 264 9.09 1.45 8.03
N ALA A 265 8.02 1.61 8.81
CA ALA A 265 7.41 0.52 9.58
C ALA A 265 6.80 -0.58 8.68
N ASN A 266 6.12 -0.17 7.60
CA ASN A 266 5.59 -1.08 6.59
C ASN A 266 6.71 -1.95 6.00
N ARG A 267 7.80 -1.34 5.54
CA ARG A 267 8.95 -2.04 4.94
C ARG A 267 9.68 -2.94 5.92
N ALA A 268 9.85 -2.50 7.17
CA ALA A 268 10.48 -3.32 8.20
C ALA A 268 9.66 -4.58 8.48
N LYS A 269 8.35 -4.44 8.65
CA LYS A 269 7.44 -5.58 8.85
C LYS A 269 7.41 -6.50 7.64
N ASN A 270 7.33 -5.94 6.42
CA ASN A 270 7.35 -6.73 5.20
C ASN A 270 8.65 -7.56 5.09
N SER A 271 9.81 -6.93 5.32
CA SER A 271 11.10 -7.64 5.28
C SER A 271 11.19 -8.77 6.30
N ALA A 272 10.63 -8.57 7.50
CA ALA A 272 10.59 -9.62 8.52
C ALA A 272 9.66 -10.78 8.11
N ASP A 273 8.49 -10.48 7.55
CA ASP A 273 7.54 -11.48 7.08
C ASP A 273 8.08 -12.27 5.88
N GLU A 274 8.75 -11.61 4.94
CA GLU A 274 9.40 -12.27 3.81
C GLU A 274 10.52 -13.22 4.27
N ALA A 275 11.36 -12.79 5.21
CA ALA A 275 12.48 -13.59 5.71
C ALA A 275 12.03 -14.87 6.44
N ALA A 276 10.97 -14.79 7.24
CA ALA A 276 10.48 -15.93 8.03
C ALA A 276 9.36 -16.71 7.34
N GLY A 277 8.71 -16.11 6.34
CA GLY A 277 7.40 -16.55 5.87
C GLY A 277 7.42 -17.85 5.10
N VAL A 278 8.47 -18.13 4.35
CA VAL A 278 8.59 -19.39 3.59
C VAL A 278 8.57 -20.60 4.53
N GLU A 279 9.38 -20.58 5.58
CA GLU A 279 9.43 -21.65 6.57
C GLU A 279 8.13 -21.76 7.37
N GLU A 280 7.52 -20.62 7.68
CA GLU A 280 6.23 -20.60 8.34
C GLU A 280 5.12 -21.21 7.46
N LEU A 281 5.09 -20.92 6.16
CA LEU A 281 4.11 -21.50 5.24
C LEU A 281 4.33 -23.00 5.04
N ARG A 282 5.59 -23.48 5.02
CA ARG A 282 5.90 -24.92 5.07
C ARG A 282 5.36 -25.57 6.34
N ARG A 283 5.61 -24.96 7.50
CA ARG A 283 5.12 -25.44 8.78
C ARG A 283 3.58 -25.49 8.84
N ARG A 284 2.92 -24.57 8.13
CA ARG A 284 1.46 -24.56 7.95
C ARG A 284 0.94 -25.52 6.87
N GLY A 285 1.81 -26.36 6.30
CA GLY A 285 1.44 -27.45 5.39
C GLY A 285 1.49 -27.12 3.90
N MET A 286 2.04 -25.96 3.49
CA MET A 286 2.25 -25.70 2.07
C MET A 286 3.48 -26.43 1.52
N THR A 287 3.36 -26.98 0.33
CA THR A 287 4.51 -27.42 -0.47
C THR A 287 5.11 -26.18 -1.16
N VAL A 288 6.39 -25.90 -0.90
CA VAL A 288 7.04 -24.69 -1.39
C VAL A 288 8.17 -25.02 -2.37
N VAL A 289 8.02 -24.59 -3.61
CA VAL A 289 9.04 -24.64 -4.66
C VAL A 289 9.89 -23.38 -4.54
N THR A 290 11.13 -23.56 -4.06
CA THR A 290 12.10 -22.45 -3.87
C THR A 290 13.13 -22.37 -4.99
N GLN A 291 13.39 -23.48 -5.67
CA GLN A 291 14.33 -23.54 -6.80
C GLN A 291 13.57 -23.27 -8.09
N VAL A 292 13.48 -22.00 -8.47
CA VAL A 292 12.76 -21.54 -9.65
C VAL A 292 13.77 -21.01 -10.65
N ASP A 293 13.72 -21.53 -11.88
CA ASP A 293 14.49 -20.96 -12.98
C ASP A 293 13.87 -19.63 -13.43
N SER A 294 14.29 -18.55 -12.78
CA SER A 294 13.82 -17.20 -13.09
C SER A 294 14.11 -16.80 -14.55
N ALA A 295 15.20 -17.30 -15.14
CA ALA A 295 15.54 -16.99 -16.52
C ALA A 295 14.55 -17.66 -17.50
N ALA A 296 14.10 -18.90 -17.20
CA ALA A 296 13.06 -19.53 -17.98
C ALA A 296 11.73 -18.76 -17.91
N PHE A 297 11.35 -18.26 -16.72
CA PHE A 297 10.15 -17.42 -16.56
C PHE A 297 10.29 -16.08 -17.31
N GLN A 298 11.44 -15.42 -17.22
CA GLN A 298 11.71 -14.19 -17.97
C GLN A 298 11.61 -14.43 -19.48
N THR A 299 12.22 -15.51 -19.98
CA THR A 299 12.16 -15.89 -21.40
C THR A 299 10.74 -16.16 -21.86
N ALA A 300 9.96 -16.91 -21.07
CA ALA A 300 8.56 -17.21 -21.40
C ALA A 300 7.68 -15.95 -21.41
N LEU A 301 7.97 -14.96 -20.57
CA LEU A 301 7.23 -13.71 -20.49
C LEU A 301 7.69 -12.65 -21.50
N ALA A 302 8.88 -12.75 -22.05
CA ALA A 302 9.49 -11.73 -22.91
C ALA A 302 8.58 -11.26 -24.08
N PRO A 303 7.89 -12.15 -24.84
CA PRO A 303 7.03 -11.72 -25.93
C PRO A 303 5.83 -10.90 -25.44
N GLY A 304 5.21 -11.31 -24.32
CA GLY A 304 4.10 -10.58 -23.71
C GLY A 304 4.55 -9.27 -23.06
N ALA A 305 5.73 -9.26 -22.43
CA ALA A 305 6.32 -8.06 -21.87
C ALA A 305 6.58 -7.00 -22.96
N ALA A 306 7.12 -7.37 -24.09
CA ALA A 306 7.33 -6.46 -25.23
C ALA A 306 6.02 -5.81 -25.72
N GLN A 307 4.93 -6.57 -25.77
CA GLN A 307 3.61 -6.02 -26.13
C GLN A 307 3.04 -5.07 -25.06
N ILE A 308 3.28 -5.39 -23.78
CA ILE A 308 2.88 -4.54 -22.66
C ILE A 308 3.66 -3.21 -22.72
N GLU A 309 4.98 -3.29 -22.92
CA GLU A 309 5.87 -2.13 -22.93
C GLU A 309 5.58 -1.14 -24.06
N GLN A 310 5.02 -1.60 -25.21
CA GLN A 310 4.56 -0.71 -26.28
C GLN A 310 3.46 0.25 -25.84
N GLN A 311 2.73 -0.05 -24.76
CA GLN A 311 1.63 0.74 -24.23
C GLN A 311 2.06 1.55 -22.99
N LEU A 312 3.33 1.46 -22.59
CA LEU A 312 3.92 2.09 -21.43
C LEU A 312 5.00 3.11 -21.83
N ASP A 313 5.51 3.84 -20.85
CA ASP A 313 6.60 4.78 -21.07
C ASP A 313 7.95 4.05 -21.14
N SER A 314 8.41 3.78 -22.38
CA SER A 314 9.67 3.06 -22.63
C SER A 314 10.90 3.80 -22.10
N ALA A 315 10.87 5.15 -22.05
CA ALA A 315 11.95 5.94 -21.49
C ALA A 315 12.01 5.77 -19.96
N LEU A 316 10.87 5.77 -19.30
CA LEU A 316 10.77 5.51 -17.87
C LEU A 316 11.23 4.09 -17.54
N LEU A 317 10.79 3.09 -18.27
CA LEU A 317 11.20 1.69 -18.07
C LEU A 317 12.71 1.52 -18.18
N ARG A 318 13.33 2.17 -19.17
CA ARG A 318 14.79 2.18 -19.33
C ARG A 318 15.47 2.82 -18.12
N ARG A 319 15.03 4.01 -17.69
CA ARG A 319 15.56 4.69 -16.49
C ARG A 319 15.47 3.81 -15.25
N ILE A 320 14.38 3.07 -15.06
CA ILE A 320 14.22 2.14 -13.95
C ILE A 320 15.26 1.01 -14.06
N ARG A 321 15.40 0.37 -15.21
CA ARG A 321 16.35 -0.74 -15.40
C ARG A 321 17.80 -0.32 -15.20
N GLU A 322 18.14 0.89 -15.64
CA GLU A 322 19.50 1.46 -15.55
C GLU A 322 19.81 2.06 -14.19
N TRP A 323 18.81 2.24 -13.33
CA TRP A 323 19.01 2.83 -12.02
C TRP A 323 20.06 2.06 -11.19
N ARG A 324 20.97 2.80 -10.56
CA ARG A 324 22.00 2.30 -9.64
C ARG A 324 21.96 3.14 -8.36
N ALA A 325 22.26 2.52 -7.23
CA ALA A 325 22.54 3.25 -6.01
C ALA A 325 23.82 4.06 -6.19
N ASN A 326 23.80 5.32 -5.77
CA ASN A 326 24.98 6.19 -5.75
C ASN A 326 25.92 5.78 -4.61
#